data_16ab0920c94c03fe7c55d76dbca9e9cd
#
_entry.id   16ab0920c94c03fe7c55d76dbca9e9cd
#
_cell.length_a   1.000
_cell.length_b   1.000
_cell.length_c   1.000
_cell.angle_alpha   90.00
_cell.angle_beta   90.00
_cell.angle_gamma   90.00
#
_symmetry.space_group_name_H-M   'P 1'
#
loop_
_entity.id
_entity.type
_entity.pdbx_description
1 polymer ?
#
loop_
_entity_poly.entity_id
_entity_poly.type
_entity_poly.pdbx_seq_one_letter_code
_entity_poly.pdbx_strand_id
1 'polypeptide(L)'
;MIHFICALKCEASPLIEHYQLKHIQKAVLFNIYMNNENGVSLTITGVGKLAAAMATTYTYTFLQCEADDVWINMGVAGHATHNIGDIYIANRIEDVSNTSTWY
;
A
#
# COMPACT_ATOMS: atom_id res chain seq x y z
N MET A 1 7.16 -7.26 10.04
CA MET A 1 6.02 -6.31 9.91
C MET A 1 5.27 -6.54 8.62
N ILE A 2 4.04 -6.09 8.58
CA ILE A 2 3.22 -6.03 7.37
C ILE A 2 3.06 -4.57 6.97
N HIS A 3 3.38 -4.25 5.72
CA HIS A 3 3.29 -2.89 5.19
C HIS A 3 2.22 -2.84 4.10
N PHE A 4 1.16 -2.07 4.35
CA PHE A 4 0.13 -1.79 3.35
C PHE A 4 0.52 -0.56 2.53
N ILE A 5 0.30 -0.64 1.24
CA ILE A 5 0.52 0.46 0.30
C ILE A 5 -0.83 0.76 -0.36
N CYS A 6 -1.35 1.95 -0.15
CA CYS A 6 -2.65 2.39 -0.67
C CYS A 6 -2.49 3.72 -1.41
N ALA A 7 -3.21 3.89 -2.52
CA ALA A 7 -3.13 5.12 -3.29
C ALA A 7 -3.88 6.28 -2.61
N LEU A 8 -5.04 6.02 -2.03
CA LEU A 8 -5.96 7.05 -1.55
C LEU A 8 -6.30 6.85 -0.08
N LYS A 9 -6.54 7.98 0.60
CA LYS A 9 -6.97 7.98 2.01
C LYS A 9 -8.27 7.21 2.23
N CYS A 10 -9.23 7.32 1.32
CA CYS A 10 -10.50 6.61 1.44
C CYS A 10 -10.35 5.09 1.37
N GLU A 11 -9.36 4.60 0.63
CA GLU A 11 -9.03 3.17 0.60
C GLU A 11 -8.34 2.71 1.89
N ALA A 12 -7.55 3.61 2.47
CA ALA A 12 -6.74 3.33 3.65
C ALA A 12 -7.51 3.43 4.97
N SER A 13 -8.53 4.29 5.04
CA SER A 13 -9.21 4.61 6.30
C SER A 13 -9.76 3.41 7.05
N PRO A 14 -10.40 2.41 6.41
CA PRO A 14 -10.86 1.21 7.14
C PRO A 14 -9.71 0.42 7.78
N LEU A 15 -8.56 0.35 7.13
CA LEU A 15 -7.39 -0.34 7.68
C LEU A 15 -6.76 0.43 8.82
N ILE A 16 -6.67 1.75 8.69
CA ILE A 16 -6.15 2.62 9.76
C ILE A 16 -6.98 2.44 11.02
N GLU A 17 -8.29 2.42 10.88
CA GLU A 17 -9.21 2.22 12.00
C GLU A 17 -9.10 0.81 12.57
N HIS A 18 -9.16 -0.21 11.73
CA HIS A 18 -9.13 -1.62 12.15
C HIS A 18 -7.86 -1.97 12.92
N TYR A 19 -6.69 -1.56 12.41
CA TYR A 19 -5.41 -1.85 13.05
C TYR A 19 -4.96 -0.78 14.04
N GLN A 20 -5.77 0.25 14.26
CA GLN A 20 -5.47 1.35 15.17
C GLN A 20 -4.13 2.02 14.83
N LEU A 21 -3.93 2.33 13.56
CA LEU A 21 -2.70 2.94 13.07
C LEU A 21 -2.70 4.43 13.40
N LYS A 22 -1.52 4.94 13.78
CA LYS A 22 -1.32 6.36 14.10
C LYS A 22 -0.38 7.00 13.10
N HIS A 23 -0.71 8.22 12.70
CA HIS A 23 0.10 9.00 11.78
C HIS A 23 1.48 9.29 12.36
N ILE A 24 2.51 9.03 11.58
CA ILE A 24 3.90 9.36 11.95
C ILE A 24 4.21 10.76 11.42
N GLN A 25 4.23 11.75 12.29
CA GLN A 25 4.41 13.14 11.89
C GLN A 25 5.80 13.44 11.30
N LYS A 26 6.82 12.67 11.67
CA LYS A 26 8.17 12.83 11.14
C LYS A 26 8.31 12.38 9.68
N ALA A 27 7.39 11.56 9.19
CA ALA A 27 7.35 11.13 7.80
C ALA A 27 6.69 12.23 6.96
N VAL A 28 7.49 13.10 6.35
CA VAL A 28 6.98 14.32 5.71
C VAL A 28 6.72 14.17 4.21
N LEU A 29 7.41 13.27 3.52
CA LEU A 29 7.25 13.12 2.06
C LEU A 29 5.98 12.35 1.69
N PHE A 30 5.62 11.35 2.47
CA PHE A 30 4.40 10.56 2.32
C PHE A 30 3.78 10.33 3.68
N ASN A 31 2.46 10.21 3.71
CA ASN A 31 1.75 9.93 4.96
C ASN A 31 1.91 8.45 5.32
N ILE A 32 2.59 8.20 6.42
CA ILE A 32 2.78 6.86 6.97
C ILE A 32 2.03 6.75 8.30
N TYR A 33 1.29 5.68 8.45
CA TYR A 33 0.58 5.31 9.66
C TYR A 33 1.13 4.00 10.18
N MET A 34 1.26 3.84 11.47
CA MET A 34 1.88 2.63 12.03
C MET A 34 1.33 2.31 13.42
N ASN A 35 1.33 1.02 13.75
CA ASN A 35 1.14 0.52 15.11
C ASN A 35 2.21 -0.55 15.37
N ASN A 36 3.17 -0.23 16.22
CA ASN A 36 4.28 -1.13 16.55
C ASN A 36 3.82 -2.39 17.27
N GLU A 37 2.76 -2.31 18.07
CA GLU A 37 2.31 -3.45 18.88
C GLU A 37 1.82 -4.60 18.01
N ASN A 38 1.13 -4.30 16.90
CA ASN A 38 0.63 -5.34 16.00
C ASN A 38 1.50 -5.51 14.74
N GLY A 39 2.58 -4.74 14.60
CA GLY A 39 3.52 -4.88 13.50
C GLY A 39 2.93 -4.50 12.14
N VAL A 40 2.08 -3.49 12.07
CA VAL A 40 1.41 -3.06 10.84
C VAL A 40 1.76 -1.61 10.54
N SER A 41 2.08 -1.32 9.28
CA SER A 41 2.18 0.04 8.77
C SER A 41 1.33 0.20 7.52
N LEU A 42 1.01 1.45 7.18
CA LEU A 42 0.29 1.79 5.98
C LEU A 42 0.80 3.12 5.44
N THR A 43 1.12 3.16 4.15
CA THR A 43 1.56 4.37 3.47
C THR A 43 0.57 4.75 2.39
N ILE A 44 0.19 6.03 2.35
CA ILE A 44 -0.65 6.60 1.30
C ILE A 44 0.28 7.18 0.24
N THR A 45 0.19 6.65 -0.98
CA THR A 45 1.17 6.94 -2.02
C THR A 45 0.74 8.05 -2.98
N GLY A 46 -0.56 8.28 -3.14
CA GLY A 46 -1.10 8.96 -4.31
C GLY A 46 -1.27 8.00 -5.48
N VAL A 47 -1.78 8.50 -6.59
CA VAL A 47 -2.14 7.69 -7.77
C VAL A 47 -0.93 7.55 -8.70
N GLY A 48 -0.77 6.36 -9.26
CA GLY A 48 0.21 6.06 -10.31
C GLY A 48 1.40 5.25 -9.83
N LYS A 49 2.04 4.57 -10.78
CA LYS A 49 3.16 3.67 -10.48
C LYS A 49 4.40 4.39 -9.97
N LEU A 50 4.66 5.60 -10.45
CA LEU A 50 5.80 6.39 -9.98
C LEU A 50 5.61 6.79 -8.52
N ALA A 51 4.43 7.28 -8.15
CA ALA A 51 4.10 7.61 -6.77
C ALA A 51 4.20 6.38 -5.87
N ALA A 52 3.70 5.23 -6.32
CA ALA A 52 3.79 3.97 -5.58
C ALA A 52 5.24 3.54 -5.35
N ALA A 53 6.08 3.62 -6.37
CA ALA A 53 7.50 3.26 -6.28
C ALA A 53 8.26 4.18 -5.32
N MET A 54 8.03 5.48 -5.43
CA MET A 54 8.67 6.47 -4.56
C MET A 54 8.25 6.29 -3.10
N ALA A 55 6.96 6.11 -2.85
CA ALA A 55 6.42 5.95 -1.50
C ALA A 55 6.88 4.63 -0.86
N THR A 56 6.95 3.55 -1.64
CA THR A 56 7.43 2.26 -1.16
C THR A 56 8.91 2.36 -0.75
N THR A 57 9.74 2.97 -1.59
CA THR A 57 11.15 3.19 -1.30
C THR A 57 11.32 4.07 -0.07
N TYR A 58 10.55 5.15 0.03
CA TYR A 58 10.57 6.04 1.18
C TYR A 58 10.20 5.30 2.47
N THR A 59 9.13 4.50 2.44
CA THR A 59 8.68 3.73 3.59
C THR A 59 9.73 2.71 4.03
N TYR A 60 10.30 1.98 3.06
CA TYR A 60 11.36 1.00 3.33
C TYR A 60 12.52 1.63 4.09
N THR A 61 12.97 2.78 3.62
CA THR A 61 14.11 3.49 4.21
C THR A 61 13.74 4.12 5.55
N PHE A 62 12.59 4.80 5.62
CA PHE A 62 12.17 5.52 6.81
C PHE A 62 11.92 4.59 8.01
N LEU A 63 11.25 3.47 7.78
CA LEU A 63 10.95 2.48 8.82
C LEU A 63 12.07 1.46 9.02
N GLN A 64 13.14 1.53 8.24
CA GLN A 64 14.23 0.53 8.28
C GLN A 64 13.71 -0.89 8.18
N CYS A 65 12.92 -1.14 7.11
CA CYS A 65 12.24 -2.42 6.91
C CYS A 65 13.23 -3.58 6.73
N GLU A 66 12.80 -4.76 7.17
CA GLU A 66 13.56 -5.99 7.06
C GLU A 66 13.25 -6.71 5.75
N ALA A 67 14.18 -7.57 5.30
CA ALA A 67 14.01 -8.32 4.04
C ALA A 67 12.84 -9.30 4.08
N ASP A 68 12.45 -9.78 5.26
CA ASP A 68 11.35 -10.72 5.44
C ASP A 68 10.00 -10.06 5.76
N ASP A 69 9.95 -8.74 5.78
CA ASP A 69 8.69 -8.01 5.93
C ASP A 69 7.76 -8.28 4.74
N VAL A 70 6.47 -8.30 5.00
CA VAL A 70 5.43 -8.53 3.99
C VAL A 70 4.88 -7.20 3.49
N TRP A 71 4.76 -7.06 2.17
CA TRP A 71 4.22 -5.85 1.53
C TRP A 71 2.95 -6.19 0.79
N ILE A 72 1.89 -5.42 1.03
CA ILE A 72 0.58 -5.62 0.42
C ILE A 72 0.15 -4.33 -0.25
N ASN A 73 0.04 -4.34 -1.58
CA ASN A 73 -0.57 -3.26 -2.33
C ASN A 73 -2.09 -3.50 -2.38
N MET A 74 -2.85 -2.54 -1.90
CA MET A 74 -4.29 -2.69 -1.72
C MET A 74 -5.02 -1.47 -2.24
N GLY A 75 -6.12 -1.70 -2.95
CA GLY A 75 -6.90 -0.63 -3.52
C GLY A 75 -8.20 -1.11 -4.14
N VAL A 76 -8.88 -0.20 -4.81
CA VAL A 76 -10.15 -0.44 -5.48
C VAL A 76 -9.89 -0.59 -6.97
N ALA A 77 -10.55 -1.56 -7.59
CA ALA A 77 -10.46 -1.78 -9.04
C ALA A 77 -11.86 -1.89 -9.64
N GLY A 78 -11.99 -1.45 -10.89
CA GLY A 78 -13.20 -1.64 -11.67
C GLY A 78 -13.18 -2.98 -12.42
N HIS A 79 -14.36 -3.60 -12.58
CA HIS A 79 -14.51 -4.79 -13.41
C HIS A 79 -15.87 -4.80 -14.08
N ALA A 80 -15.91 -5.25 -15.34
CA ALA A 80 -17.14 -5.21 -16.14
C ALA A 80 -18.20 -6.22 -15.69
N THR A 81 -17.79 -7.35 -15.13
CA THR A 81 -18.69 -8.50 -14.85
C THR A 81 -18.68 -8.97 -13.40
N HIS A 82 -17.67 -8.62 -12.62
CA HIS A 82 -17.63 -9.01 -11.22
C HIS A 82 -18.49 -8.10 -10.35
N ASN A 83 -19.00 -8.64 -9.26
CA ASN A 83 -19.89 -7.91 -8.36
C ASN A 83 -19.14 -6.88 -7.52
N ILE A 84 -19.85 -5.80 -7.18
CA ILE A 84 -19.35 -4.79 -6.24
C ILE A 84 -19.14 -5.45 -4.87
N GLY A 85 -18.01 -5.20 -4.24
CA GLY A 85 -17.66 -5.74 -2.95
C GLY A 85 -16.86 -7.04 -2.97
N ASP A 86 -16.70 -7.66 -4.15
CA ASP A 86 -15.84 -8.83 -4.29
C ASP A 86 -14.37 -8.45 -4.10
N ILE A 87 -13.61 -9.36 -3.49
CA ILE A 87 -12.18 -9.16 -3.23
C ILE A 87 -11.38 -10.14 -4.08
N TYR A 88 -10.35 -9.60 -4.75
CA TYR A 88 -9.48 -10.38 -5.63
C TYR A 88 -8.03 -10.15 -5.30
N ILE A 89 -7.23 -11.19 -5.49
CA ILE A 89 -5.78 -11.12 -5.41
C ILE A 89 -5.24 -11.29 -6.83
N ALA A 90 -4.46 -10.31 -7.29
CA ALA A 90 -3.85 -10.37 -8.61
C ALA A 90 -2.79 -11.49 -8.66
N ASN A 91 -2.86 -12.33 -9.70
CA ASN A 91 -1.86 -13.36 -9.94
C ASN A 91 -0.94 -13.03 -11.12
N ARG A 92 -1.21 -11.93 -11.81
CA ARG A 92 -0.40 -11.42 -12.93
C ARG A 92 -0.53 -9.91 -13.01
N ILE A 93 0.60 -9.22 -13.14
CA ILE A 93 0.65 -7.76 -13.24
C ILE A 93 1.43 -7.41 -14.49
N GLU A 94 0.86 -6.56 -15.34
CA GLU A 94 1.49 -6.07 -16.56
C GLU A 94 1.63 -4.55 -16.50
N ASP A 95 2.81 -4.05 -16.88
CA ASP A 95 3.01 -2.62 -17.10
C ASP A 95 2.94 -2.37 -18.61
N VAL A 96 1.81 -1.81 -19.06
CA VAL A 96 1.57 -1.56 -20.48
C VAL A 96 2.48 -0.51 -21.08
N SER A 97 3.11 0.32 -20.24
CA SER A 97 4.00 1.39 -20.72
C SER A 97 5.39 0.89 -21.10
N ASN A 98 5.84 -0.24 -20.54
CA ASN A 98 7.16 -0.83 -20.83
C ASN A 98 7.10 -2.33 -21.12
N THR A 99 5.91 -2.89 -21.26
CA THR A 99 5.65 -4.32 -21.55
C THR A 99 6.17 -5.29 -20.50
N SER A 100 6.55 -4.84 -19.32
CA SER A 100 6.97 -5.70 -18.21
C SER A 100 5.78 -6.45 -17.62
N THR A 101 6.01 -7.71 -17.22
CA THR A 101 4.99 -8.57 -16.62
C THR A 101 5.55 -9.24 -15.37
N TRP A 102 4.75 -9.25 -14.30
CA TRP A 102 5.06 -9.92 -13.02
C TRP A 102 3.94 -10.88 -12.65
N TYR A 103 4.30 -11.98 -12.03
CA TYR A 103 3.35 -13.01 -11.60
C TYR A 103 3.32 -13.18 -10.08
#